data_85f656f83bb05b81ce1c9dcb4b083c58
#
_entry.id   85f656f83bb05b81ce1c9dcb4b083c58
#
_cell.length_a   1.000
_cell.length_b   1.000
_cell.length_c   1.000
_cell.angle_alpha   90.00
_cell.angle_beta   90.00
_cell.angle_gamma   90.00
#
_symmetry.space_group_name_H-M   'P 1'
#
loop_
_entity.id
_entity.type
_entity.pdbx_description
1 polymer ?
#
loop_
_entity_poly.entity_id
_entity_poly.type
_entity_poly.pdbx_seq_one_letter_code
_entity_poly.pdbx_strand_id
1 'polypeptide(L)'
;MNIQRSSTGLIAALAVAGLTSAALTPTGPNEGWASSSMKHRASGKFDYVLGQEKWQSLGDEITLFGQEFPVEMIGPVHFEIDSNGDGRVDRDIKGSDGFVDLKGEDAEGQVFHYGVRFRNDGERKWSWTASGAMTGKVEGLTMAVIDANANGRYDDLGVDGLAIGKDRGAGYVSRIVNIDGKLFEFEVNADGTEVKTRPYTGETGLLKLKKIKGIKASVVTAIARQGKDVSFQIAGAKKGMVVPVGDYVLADAFLKGSSETARIRMGRMERLEVATGAEVDIQLGGP
;
A
#
# COMPACT_ATOMS: atom_id res chain seq x y z
N MET A 1 78.37 38.85 32.57
CA MET A 1 78.27 38.59 31.15
C MET A 1 76.92 38.03 30.87
N ASN A 2 75.96 38.90 30.62
CA ASN A 2 74.55 38.57 30.47
C ASN A 2 74.22 38.38 28.99
N ILE A 3 73.67 37.23 28.65
CA ILE A 3 73.05 36.94 27.32
C ILE A 3 71.62 36.79 27.49
N GLN A 4 70.83 37.79 27.07
CA GLN A 4 69.38 37.76 26.96
C GLN A 4 69.00 37.04 25.64
N ARG A 5 68.17 36.01 25.71
CA ARG A 5 67.53 35.40 24.56
C ARG A 5 66.04 35.81 24.59
N SER A 6 65.67 36.63 23.56
CA SER A 6 64.24 36.92 23.27
C SER A 6 63.65 35.80 22.47
N SER A 7 62.58 35.21 22.94
CA SER A 7 61.75 34.27 22.20
C SER A 7 60.52 34.99 21.71
N THR A 8 60.41 35.15 20.38
CA THR A 8 59.25 35.66 19.69
C THR A 8 58.26 34.54 19.53
N GLY A 9 57.17 34.57 20.31
CA GLY A 9 56.08 33.64 20.17
C GLY A 9 55.13 34.06 19.05
N LEU A 10 54.99 33.20 18.03
CA LEU A 10 54.03 33.34 16.94
C LEU A 10 52.65 32.82 17.45
N ILE A 11 51.72 33.73 17.61
CA ILE A 11 50.32 33.38 17.94
C ILE A 11 49.62 33.11 16.61
N ALA A 12 49.34 31.82 16.33
CA ALA A 12 48.45 31.40 15.24
C ALA A 12 46.99 31.58 15.68
N ALA A 13 46.33 32.56 15.09
CA ALA A 13 44.88 32.71 15.28
C ALA A 13 44.12 31.64 14.46
N LEU A 14 43.50 30.69 15.14
CA LEU A 14 42.56 29.74 14.52
C LEU A 14 41.26 30.47 14.24
N ALA A 15 40.95 30.73 12.98
CA ALA A 15 39.61 31.18 12.58
C ALA A 15 38.65 29.98 12.61
N VAL A 16 37.78 29.92 13.59
CA VAL A 16 36.65 29.01 13.63
C VAL A 16 35.60 29.55 12.68
N ALA A 17 35.48 28.96 11.50
CA ALA A 17 34.37 29.21 10.61
C ALA A 17 33.10 28.61 11.24
N GLY A 18 32.27 29.49 11.78
CA GLY A 18 30.95 29.11 12.28
C GLY A 18 30.07 28.65 11.11
N LEU A 19 29.80 27.35 11.06
CA LEU A 19 28.71 26.79 10.26
C LEU A 19 27.40 27.22 10.90
N THR A 20 26.78 28.28 10.39
CA THR A 20 25.43 28.64 10.68
C THR A 20 24.54 27.55 10.07
N SER A 21 24.11 26.61 10.88
CA SER A 21 23.00 25.73 10.55
C SER A 21 21.78 26.61 10.35
N ALA A 22 21.39 26.84 9.11
CA ALA A 22 20.10 27.44 8.81
C ALA A 22 19.04 26.44 9.26
N ALA A 23 18.41 26.70 10.39
CA ALA A 23 17.21 26.01 10.81
C ALA A 23 16.16 26.27 9.74
N LEU A 24 15.78 25.22 8.99
CA LEU A 24 14.64 25.25 8.09
C LEU A 24 13.40 25.46 8.97
N THR A 25 12.86 26.66 8.97
CA THR A 25 11.55 26.96 9.55
C THR A 25 10.48 26.24 8.73
N PRO A 26 9.61 25.43 9.32
CA PRO A 26 8.51 24.82 8.58
C PRO A 26 7.52 25.92 8.19
N THR A 27 7.42 26.19 6.90
CA THR A 27 6.52 27.17 6.32
C THR A 27 5.35 26.45 5.67
N GLY A 28 4.24 26.33 6.35
CA GLY A 28 2.94 25.90 5.83
C GLY A 28 2.68 24.40 5.71
N PRO A 29 1.41 23.98 5.70
CA PRO A 29 1.00 22.56 5.73
C PRO A 29 1.34 21.77 4.44
N ASN A 30 1.79 22.41 3.36
CA ASN A 30 2.11 21.76 2.08
C ASN A 30 3.60 21.79 1.71
N GLU A 31 4.49 22.28 2.57
CA GLU A 31 5.89 22.38 2.24
C GLU A 31 6.60 21.02 2.30
N GLY A 32 7.29 20.70 1.22
CA GLY A 32 8.06 19.47 1.07
C GLY A 32 7.27 18.27 0.51
N TRP A 33 5.97 18.40 0.25
CA TRP A 33 5.19 17.35 -0.40
C TRP A 33 5.34 17.39 -1.92
N ALA A 34 5.67 16.24 -2.52
CA ALA A 34 5.64 16.02 -3.94
C ALA A 34 4.33 15.30 -4.31
N SER A 35 3.61 15.83 -5.31
CA SER A 35 2.38 15.22 -5.81
C SER A 35 2.65 14.37 -7.05
N SER A 36 1.95 13.25 -7.15
CA SER A 36 1.95 12.35 -8.31
C SER A 36 0.53 12.02 -8.72
N SER A 37 0.22 12.20 -10.01
CA SER A 37 -1.09 11.83 -10.55
C SER A 37 -1.19 10.32 -10.76
N MET A 38 -2.33 9.77 -10.41
CA MET A 38 -2.68 8.37 -10.60
C MET A 38 -3.82 8.26 -11.61
N LYS A 39 -3.90 7.13 -12.31
CA LYS A 39 -4.96 6.85 -13.27
C LYS A 39 -5.56 5.48 -13.01
N HIS A 40 -6.85 5.38 -13.16
CA HIS A 40 -7.54 4.10 -13.06
C HIS A 40 -7.06 3.14 -14.15
N ARG A 41 -6.84 1.91 -13.75
CA ARG A 41 -6.56 0.78 -14.62
C ARG A 41 -7.45 -0.38 -14.23
N ALA A 42 -8.55 -0.51 -14.94
CA ALA A 42 -9.41 -1.69 -14.83
C ALA A 42 -8.69 -2.93 -15.37
N SER A 43 -8.97 -4.08 -14.80
CA SER A 43 -8.38 -5.33 -15.27
C SER A 43 -9.34 -6.49 -15.09
N GLY A 44 -9.74 -7.12 -16.18
CA GLY A 44 -10.47 -8.39 -16.16
C GLY A 44 -9.66 -9.54 -15.54
N LYS A 45 -8.33 -9.38 -15.48
CA LYS A 45 -7.44 -10.29 -14.75
C LYS A 45 -6.78 -9.52 -13.62
N PHE A 46 -7.32 -9.68 -12.43
CA PHE A 46 -6.76 -9.08 -11.24
C PHE A 46 -5.50 -9.82 -10.80
N ASP A 47 -4.36 -9.15 -10.88
CA ASP A 47 -3.03 -9.75 -10.69
C ASP A 47 -2.42 -9.51 -9.30
N TYR A 48 -3.07 -8.73 -8.45
CA TYR A 48 -2.56 -8.42 -7.11
C TYR A 48 -2.98 -9.48 -6.09
N VAL A 49 -2.11 -9.75 -5.14
CA VAL A 49 -2.38 -10.59 -3.97
C VAL A 49 -2.53 -9.67 -2.76
N LEU A 50 -3.75 -9.56 -2.27
CA LEU A 50 -4.10 -8.71 -1.12
C LEU A 50 -4.07 -9.50 0.18
N GLY A 51 -3.65 -8.84 1.26
CA GLY A 51 -3.73 -9.37 2.62
C GLY A 51 -5.16 -9.61 3.07
N GLN A 52 -6.05 -8.68 2.76
CA GLN A 52 -7.50 -8.80 2.97
C GLN A 52 -8.20 -8.28 1.73
N GLU A 53 -9.32 -8.89 1.41
CA GLU A 53 -10.18 -8.49 0.32
C GLU A 53 -11.62 -8.72 0.76
N LYS A 54 -12.44 -7.71 0.62
CA LYS A 54 -13.85 -7.79 0.97
C LYS A 54 -14.67 -8.00 -0.28
N TRP A 55 -15.46 -9.06 -0.27
CA TRP A 55 -16.49 -9.31 -1.26
C TRP A 55 -17.83 -8.82 -0.73
N GLN A 56 -18.49 -7.99 -1.52
CA GLN A 56 -19.84 -7.47 -1.25
C GLN A 56 -20.87 -8.43 -1.85
N SER A 57 -22.01 -8.61 -1.20
CA SER A 57 -23.14 -9.31 -1.84
C SER A 57 -23.68 -8.43 -2.98
N LEU A 58 -23.96 -9.04 -4.14
CA LEU A 58 -24.63 -8.35 -5.22
C LEU A 58 -26.11 -8.24 -4.90
N GLY A 59 -26.62 -7.00 -4.89
CA GLY A 59 -28.04 -6.65 -4.76
C GLY A 59 -28.64 -6.26 -6.11
N ASP A 60 -29.68 -5.44 -6.05
CA ASP A 60 -30.37 -4.92 -7.24
C ASP A 60 -29.59 -3.75 -7.88
N GLU A 61 -28.51 -3.29 -7.24
CA GLU A 61 -27.63 -2.23 -7.72
C GLU A 61 -26.24 -2.32 -7.08
N ILE A 62 -25.27 -1.66 -7.71
CA ILE A 62 -23.98 -1.30 -7.12
C ILE A 62 -23.93 0.22 -7.02
N THR A 63 -23.67 0.75 -5.82
CA THR A 63 -23.51 2.18 -5.61
C THR A 63 -22.03 2.53 -5.40
N LEU A 64 -21.48 3.42 -6.23
CA LEU A 64 -20.11 3.91 -6.15
C LEU A 64 -20.08 5.42 -6.40
N PHE A 65 -19.38 6.17 -5.57
CA PHE A 65 -19.21 7.63 -5.68
C PHE A 65 -20.55 8.40 -5.80
N GLY A 66 -21.64 7.82 -5.22
CA GLY A 66 -22.98 8.38 -5.32
C GLY A 66 -23.76 8.03 -6.59
N GLN A 67 -23.12 7.34 -7.55
CA GLN A 67 -23.76 6.82 -8.76
C GLN A 67 -24.29 5.40 -8.52
N GLU A 68 -25.51 5.13 -8.93
CA GLU A 68 -26.13 3.80 -8.92
C GLU A 68 -25.94 3.12 -10.27
N PHE A 69 -25.62 1.81 -10.23
CA PHE A 69 -25.51 0.91 -11.38
C PHE A 69 -26.50 -0.22 -11.22
N PRO A 70 -27.71 -0.14 -11.79
CA PRO A 70 -28.76 -1.16 -11.71
C PRO A 70 -28.29 -2.54 -12.15
N VAL A 71 -28.81 -3.57 -11.48
CA VAL A 71 -28.55 -4.99 -11.76
C VAL A 71 -29.87 -5.71 -11.94
N GLU A 72 -30.02 -6.45 -13.02
CA GLU A 72 -31.19 -7.27 -13.31
C GLU A 72 -30.82 -8.76 -13.30
N MET A 73 -31.37 -9.52 -12.35
CA MET A 73 -31.13 -10.97 -12.22
C MET A 73 -31.98 -11.75 -13.21
N ILE A 74 -31.37 -12.27 -14.28
CA ILE A 74 -32.03 -13.06 -15.33
C ILE A 74 -32.14 -14.53 -14.92
N GLY A 75 -31.14 -15.06 -14.20
CA GLY A 75 -31.13 -16.46 -13.79
C GLY A 75 -30.10 -16.76 -12.69
N PRO A 76 -29.98 -18.04 -12.28
CA PRO A 76 -29.08 -18.40 -11.18
C PRO A 76 -27.61 -18.04 -11.40
N VAL A 77 -27.17 -18.10 -12.65
CA VAL A 77 -25.78 -17.84 -13.09
C VAL A 77 -25.74 -16.76 -14.17
N HIS A 78 -26.74 -15.86 -14.18
CA HIS A 78 -26.89 -14.86 -15.22
C HIS A 78 -27.56 -13.60 -14.66
N PHE A 79 -26.93 -12.47 -14.83
CA PHE A 79 -27.49 -11.14 -14.57
C PHE A 79 -27.00 -10.14 -15.62
N GLU A 80 -27.71 -9.05 -15.75
CA GLU A 80 -27.32 -7.88 -16.53
C GLU A 80 -27.05 -6.70 -15.60
N ILE A 81 -26.16 -5.81 -15.98
CA ILE A 81 -25.78 -4.62 -15.21
C ILE A 81 -25.69 -3.40 -16.12
N ASP A 82 -26.11 -2.25 -15.64
CA ASP A 82 -25.76 -0.96 -16.22
C ASP A 82 -24.27 -0.71 -15.99
N SER A 83 -23.48 -0.55 -17.05
CA SER A 83 -22.06 -0.34 -16.93
C SER A 83 -21.63 1.11 -17.16
N ASN A 84 -22.55 1.96 -17.63
CA ASN A 84 -22.26 3.33 -18.04
C ASN A 84 -23.03 4.39 -17.23
N GLY A 85 -23.89 3.97 -16.29
CA GLY A 85 -24.62 4.85 -15.37
C GLY A 85 -25.80 5.59 -16.03
N ASP A 86 -26.33 5.09 -17.17
CA ASP A 86 -27.47 5.71 -17.86
C ASP A 86 -28.84 5.19 -17.40
N GLY A 87 -28.86 4.28 -16.42
CA GLY A 87 -30.05 3.66 -15.85
C GLY A 87 -30.58 2.47 -16.65
N ARG A 88 -29.86 1.97 -17.65
CA ARG A 88 -30.23 0.82 -18.48
C ARG A 88 -29.15 -0.25 -18.43
N VAL A 89 -29.53 -1.48 -18.19
CA VAL A 89 -28.59 -2.61 -18.26
C VAL A 89 -28.07 -2.78 -19.69
N ASP A 90 -26.74 -2.89 -19.82
CA ASP A 90 -26.04 -2.97 -21.10
C ASP A 90 -24.92 -4.02 -21.11
N ARG A 91 -24.64 -4.66 -19.97
CA ARG A 91 -23.64 -5.72 -19.83
C ARG A 91 -24.24 -6.98 -19.27
N ASP A 92 -23.92 -8.07 -19.92
CA ASP A 92 -24.40 -9.42 -19.68
C ASP A 92 -23.30 -10.24 -19.00
N ILE A 93 -23.56 -10.72 -17.80
CA ILE A 93 -22.62 -11.55 -16.99
C ILE A 93 -23.19 -12.94 -16.83
N LYS A 94 -22.46 -13.95 -17.35
CA LYS A 94 -22.86 -15.35 -17.37
C LYS A 94 -21.78 -16.27 -16.82
N GLY A 95 -22.19 -17.33 -16.13
CA GLY A 95 -21.29 -18.38 -15.64
C GLY A 95 -20.94 -18.22 -14.16
N SER A 96 -19.70 -18.52 -13.78
CA SER A 96 -19.25 -18.49 -12.38
C SER A 96 -18.53 -17.18 -12.02
N ASP A 97 -18.00 -16.49 -13.01
CA ASP A 97 -17.16 -15.31 -12.84
C ASP A 97 -17.50 -14.28 -13.90
N GLY A 98 -17.24 -13.01 -13.60
CA GLY A 98 -17.44 -11.92 -14.53
C GLY A 98 -16.57 -10.70 -14.22
N PHE A 99 -16.47 -9.80 -15.18
CA PHE A 99 -15.77 -8.53 -15.05
C PHE A 99 -16.52 -7.45 -15.83
N VAL A 100 -16.63 -6.27 -15.21
CA VAL A 100 -17.16 -5.06 -15.84
C VAL A 100 -16.29 -3.88 -15.41
N ASP A 101 -16.02 -2.96 -16.33
CA ASP A 101 -15.50 -1.63 -16.03
C ASP A 101 -16.69 -0.68 -15.97
N LEU A 102 -17.09 -0.28 -14.76
CA LEU A 102 -18.16 0.68 -14.52
C LEU A 102 -17.64 2.09 -14.82
N LYS A 103 -18.45 2.86 -15.53
CA LYS A 103 -18.18 4.25 -15.83
C LYS A 103 -19.35 5.10 -15.38
N GLY A 104 -19.10 6.09 -14.54
CA GLY A 104 -20.12 6.99 -14.01
C GLY A 104 -19.59 8.40 -13.84
N GLU A 105 -20.43 9.24 -13.25
CA GLU A 105 -20.08 10.58 -12.82
C GLU A 105 -20.28 10.70 -11.31
N ASP A 106 -19.32 11.30 -10.61
CA ASP A 106 -19.47 11.59 -9.18
C ASP A 106 -20.39 12.79 -8.92
N ALA A 107 -20.58 13.13 -7.65
CA ALA A 107 -21.45 14.24 -7.26
C ALA A 107 -20.97 15.61 -7.79
N GLU A 108 -19.71 15.73 -8.14
CA GLU A 108 -19.06 16.91 -8.71
C GLU A 108 -19.11 16.91 -10.25
N GLY A 109 -19.69 15.87 -10.88
CA GLY A 109 -19.78 15.70 -12.33
C GLY A 109 -18.47 15.25 -12.97
N GLN A 110 -17.55 14.69 -12.20
CA GLN A 110 -16.31 14.14 -12.72
C GLN A 110 -16.50 12.69 -13.14
N VAL A 111 -16.05 12.37 -14.35
CA VAL A 111 -16.13 11.00 -14.86
C VAL A 111 -15.14 10.11 -14.13
N PHE A 112 -15.64 9.01 -13.59
CA PHE A 112 -14.80 7.97 -13.00
C PHE A 112 -14.93 6.63 -13.75
N HIS A 113 -13.95 5.76 -13.55
CA HIS A 113 -13.97 4.36 -13.94
C HIS A 113 -13.68 3.49 -12.73
N TYR A 114 -14.39 2.36 -12.63
CA TYR A 114 -14.18 1.42 -11.54
C TYR A 114 -14.36 -0.01 -12.02
N GLY A 115 -13.27 -0.76 -12.09
CA GLY A 115 -13.33 -2.17 -12.46
C GLY A 115 -13.94 -3.01 -11.35
N VAL A 116 -14.90 -3.84 -11.69
CA VAL A 116 -15.59 -4.76 -10.79
C VAL A 116 -15.47 -6.18 -11.31
N ARG A 117 -15.12 -7.12 -10.44
CA ARG A 117 -15.18 -8.53 -10.73
C ARG A 117 -16.25 -9.19 -9.88
N PHE A 118 -16.87 -10.18 -10.47
CA PHE A 118 -17.98 -10.93 -9.89
C PHE A 118 -17.59 -12.38 -9.73
N ARG A 119 -18.19 -13.05 -8.75
CA ARG A 119 -18.18 -14.49 -8.62
C ARG A 119 -19.55 -14.98 -8.17
N ASN A 120 -19.92 -16.16 -8.63
CA ASN A 120 -21.11 -16.88 -8.17
C ASN A 120 -20.67 -17.99 -7.22
N ASP A 121 -21.07 -17.90 -5.96
CA ASP A 121 -20.77 -18.93 -4.94
C ASP A 121 -21.79 -20.11 -5.00
N GLY A 122 -22.62 -20.18 -6.06
CA GLY A 122 -23.71 -21.11 -6.23
C GLY A 122 -25.02 -20.59 -5.65
N GLU A 123 -26.15 -21.27 -5.94
CA GLU A 123 -27.49 -20.94 -5.41
C GLU A 123 -27.93 -19.48 -5.61
N ARG A 124 -27.56 -18.85 -6.74
CA ARG A 124 -27.86 -17.42 -7.06
C ARG A 124 -27.17 -16.41 -6.15
N LYS A 125 -26.10 -16.80 -5.47
CA LYS A 125 -25.35 -15.91 -4.59
C LYS A 125 -24.20 -15.29 -5.33
N TRP A 126 -24.43 -14.17 -5.93
CA TRP A 126 -23.40 -13.36 -6.53
C TRP A 126 -22.75 -12.44 -5.51
N SER A 127 -21.44 -12.30 -5.64
CA SER A 127 -20.65 -11.35 -4.89
C SER A 127 -19.78 -10.57 -5.86
N TRP A 128 -19.42 -9.35 -5.46
CA TRP A 128 -18.55 -8.48 -6.24
C TRP A 128 -17.46 -7.84 -5.39
N THR A 129 -16.38 -7.43 -6.02
CA THR A 129 -15.28 -6.66 -5.41
C THR A 129 -14.56 -5.86 -6.48
N ALA A 130 -13.68 -4.95 -6.06
CA ALA A 130 -12.85 -4.18 -6.98
C ALA A 130 -11.99 -5.08 -7.87
N SER A 131 -11.82 -4.68 -9.14
CA SER A 131 -10.95 -5.34 -10.12
C SER A 131 -10.17 -4.31 -10.93
N GLY A 132 -9.39 -3.53 -10.23
CA GLY A 132 -8.59 -2.46 -10.80
C GLY A 132 -7.70 -1.85 -9.75
N ALA A 133 -6.96 -0.84 -10.15
CA ALA A 133 -6.12 -0.06 -9.26
C ALA A 133 -5.93 1.35 -9.82
N MET A 134 -5.75 2.30 -8.94
CA MET A 134 -5.19 3.60 -9.31
C MET A 134 -3.68 3.44 -9.47
N THR A 135 -3.14 3.75 -10.65
CA THR A 135 -1.73 3.49 -10.97
C THR A 135 -1.01 4.74 -11.45
N GLY A 136 0.22 4.91 -11.03
CA GLY A 136 1.06 6.04 -11.42
C GLY A 136 2.54 5.80 -11.17
N LYS A 137 3.35 6.83 -11.42
CA LYS A 137 4.77 6.86 -11.07
C LYS A 137 4.95 7.73 -9.83
N VAL A 138 5.48 7.14 -8.77
CA VAL A 138 5.75 7.80 -7.49
C VAL A 138 7.22 7.54 -7.15
N GLU A 139 8.01 8.57 -6.93
CA GLU A 139 9.45 8.48 -6.67
C GLU A 139 10.19 7.56 -7.69
N GLY A 140 9.78 7.63 -8.96
CA GLY A 140 10.36 6.85 -10.06
C GLY A 140 9.86 5.40 -10.19
N LEU A 141 9.16 4.85 -9.22
CA LEU A 141 8.60 3.51 -9.27
C LEU A 141 7.12 3.52 -9.67
N THR A 142 6.67 2.43 -10.28
CA THR A 142 5.22 2.22 -10.49
C THR A 142 4.59 1.93 -9.14
N MET A 143 3.48 2.59 -8.86
CA MET A 143 2.67 2.37 -7.67
C MET A 143 1.26 2.04 -8.09
N ALA A 144 0.60 1.16 -7.33
CA ALA A 144 -0.81 0.84 -7.49
C ALA A 144 -1.50 0.90 -6.13
N VAL A 145 -2.59 1.67 -6.06
CA VAL A 145 -3.49 1.74 -4.91
C VAL A 145 -4.77 1.02 -5.28
N ILE A 146 -5.25 0.14 -4.41
CA ILE A 146 -6.34 -0.80 -4.68
C ILE A 146 -7.38 -0.67 -3.59
N ASP A 147 -8.62 -0.40 -3.96
CA ASP A 147 -9.75 -0.45 -3.04
C ASP A 147 -10.01 -1.92 -2.64
N ALA A 148 -9.51 -2.31 -1.47
CA ALA A 148 -9.57 -3.71 -1.03
C ALA A 148 -10.88 -4.06 -0.30
N ASN A 149 -11.64 -3.06 0.13
CA ASN A 149 -12.94 -3.25 0.81
C ASN A 149 -14.14 -2.95 -0.09
N ALA A 150 -13.89 -2.54 -1.35
CA ALA A 150 -14.90 -2.25 -2.36
C ALA A 150 -15.93 -1.21 -1.89
N ASN A 151 -15.45 -0.10 -1.30
CA ASN A 151 -16.28 1.02 -0.85
C ASN A 151 -16.18 2.25 -1.77
N GLY A 152 -15.43 2.17 -2.87
CA GLY A 152 -15.19 3.27 -3.80
C GLY A 152 -14.08 4.23 -3.36
N ARG A 153 -13.44 4.01 -2.22
CA ARG A 153 -12.36 4.86 -1.70
C ARG A 153 -11.02 4.15 -1.80
N TYR A 154 -9.93 4.93 -1.82
CA TYR A 154 -8.57 4.43 -1.93
C TYR A 154 -7.66 4.89 -0.79
N ASP A 155 -8.21 5.55 0.23
CA ASP A 155 -7.48 6.18 1.33
C ASP A 155 -7.66 5.47 2.69
N ASP A 156 -8.25 4.28 2.71
CA ASP A 156 -8.50 3.52 3.93
C ASP A 156 -7.20 2.91 4.49
N LEU A 157 -6.59 3.63 5.45
CA LEU A 157 -5.34 3.21 6.09
C LEU A 157 -5.44 1.82 6.72
N GLY A 158 -4.49 0.97 6.35
CA GLY A 158 -4.41 -0.40 6.85
C GLY A 158 -5.49 -1.35 6.35
N VAL A 159 -6.24 -0.95 5.33
CA VAL A 159 -7.30 -1.71 4.66
C VAL A 159 -7.02 -1.82 3.18
N ASP A 160 -6.93 -0.69 2.47
CA ASP A 160 -6.68 -0.66 1.04
C ASP A 160 -5.31 -1.17 0.67
N GLY A 161 -5.21 -1.73 -0.52
CA GLY A 161 -3.99 -2.34 -1.01
C GLY A 161 -3.01 -1.32 -1.58
N LEU A 162 -1.72 -1.51 -1.30
CA LEU A 162 -0.64 -0.72 -1.89
C LEU A 162 0.44 -1.64 -2.44
N ALA A 163 0.64 -1.62 -3.76
CA ALA A 163 1.71 -2.32 -4.44
C ALA A 163 2.73 -1.34 -5.01
N ILE A 164 4.03 -1.60 -4.78
CA ILE A 164 5.14 -0.74 -5.18
C ILE A 164 6.10 -1.53 -6.08
N GLY A 165 6.46 -0.94 -7.20
CA GLY A 165 7.38 -1.54 -8.16
C GLY A 165 6.73 -2.63 -9.02
N LYS A 166 7.37 -3.79 -9.08
CA LYS A 166 6.92 -4.96 -9.85
C LYS A 166 6.26 -6.04 -9.00
N ASP A 167 6.19 -5.83 -7.69
CA ASP A 167 5.62 -6.79 -6.78
C ASP A 167 4.11 -6.90 -6.99
N ARG A 168 3.63 -8.15 -7.02
CA ARG A 168 2.20 -8.46 -7.06
C ARG A 168 1.58 -8.60 -5.67
N GLY A 169 2.41 -8.79 -4.66
CA GLY A 169 1.99 -8.79 -3.27
C GLY A 169 1.78 -7.35 -2.81
N ALA A 170 0.54 -6.95 -2.58
CA ALA A 170 0.24 -5.64 -2.03
C ALA A 170 0.37 -5.65 -0.50
N GLY A 171 0.96 -4.58 0.03
CA GLY A 171 0.80 -4.20 1.43
C GLY A 171 -0.52 -3.47 1.63
N TYR A 172 -0.64 -2.75 2.74
CA TYR A 172 -1.76 -1.84 2.96
C TYR A 172 -1.35 -0.40 2.71
N VAL A 173 -2.31 0.44 2.33
CA VAL A 173 -2.15 1.90 2.36
C VAL A 173 -1.71 2.31 3.76
N SER A 174 -0.66 3.11 3.83
CA SER A 174 0.09 3.39 5.06
C SER A 174 0.56 4.84 5.05
N ARG A 175 0.64 5.46 6.24
CA ARG A 175 1.17 6.84 6.38
C ARG A 175 2.66 6.95 6.07
N ILE A 176 3.38 5.84 6.13
CA ILE A 176 4.81 5.78 5.81
C ILE A 176 5.03 4.59 4.88
N VAL A 177 5.75 4.82 3.79
CA VAL A 177 6.06 3.81 2.78
C VAL A 177 7.56 3.71 2.56
N ASN A 178 8.03 2.53 2.19
CA ASN A 178 9.40 2.32 1.75
C ASN A 178 9.43 2.24 0.22
N ILE A 179 10.10 3.19 -0.41
CA ILE A 179 10.28 3.24 -1.86
C ILE A 179 11.78 3.15 -2.14
N ASP A 180 12.22 2.02 -2.68
CA ASP A 180 13.63 1.74 -3.02
C ASP A 180 14.60 1.96 -1.85
N GLY A 181 14.21 1.50 -0.65
CA GLY A 181 15.04 1.59 0.57
C GLY A 181 14.96 2.93 1.30
N LYS A 182 14.22 3.90 0.79
CA LYS A 182 13.99 5.20 1.42
C LYS A 182 12.57 5.26 1.99
N LEU A 183 12.43 5.89 3.14
CA LEU A 183 11.12 6.13 3.74
C LEU A 183 10.56 7.48 3.33
N PHE A 184 9.25 7.46 3.06
CA PHE A 184 8.47 8.65 2.76
C PHE A 184 7.20 8.65 3.61
N GLU A 185 6.80 9.81 4.10
CA GLU A 185 5.42 10.04 4.49
C GLU A 185 4.55 9.99 3.23
N PHE A 186 3.35 9.45 3.35
CA PHE A 186 2.51 9.09 2.22
C PHE A 186 1.05 9.45 2.49
N GLU A 187 0.43 10.06 1.53
CA GLU A 187 -1.01 10.33 1.50
C GLU A 187 -1.56 9.98 0.12
N VAL A 188 -2.78 9.49 0.11
CA VAL A 188 -3.59 9.30 -1.11
C VAL A 188 -4.95 9.95 -0.87
N ASN A 189 -5.50 10.62 -1.87
CA ASN A 189 -6.85 11.19 -1.78
C ASN A 189 -7.92 10.10 -1.95
N ALA A 190 -9.15 10.43 -1.55
CA ALA A 190 -10.24 9.46 -1.46
C ALA A 190 -10.57 8.76 -2.79
N ASP A 191 -10.51 9.48 -3.92
CA ASP A 191 -10.75 8.95 -5.25
C ASP A 191 -9.52 8.28 -5.88
N GLY A 192 -8.37 8.30 -5.18
CA GLY A 192 -7.14 7.67 -5.61
C GLY A 192 -6.41 8.37 -6.75
N THR A 193 -6.85 9.53 -7.22
CA THR A 193 -6.28 10.22 -8.39
C THR A 193 -4.97 10.95 -8.08
N GLU A 194 -4.70 11.23 -6.82
CA GLU A 194 -3.50 11.91 -6.36
C GLU A 194 -2.84 11.15 -5.20
N VAL A 195 -1.53 11.02 -5.28
CA VAL A 195 -0.66 10.57 -4.19
C VAL A 195 0.32 11.66 -3.86
N LYS A 196 0.55 11.89 -2.56
CA LYS A 196 1.56 12.83 -2.06
C LYS A 196 2.61 12.08 -1.25
N THR A 197 3.86 12.49 -1.42
CA THR A 197 5.02 11.96 -0.68
C THR A 197 5.89 13.10 -0.18
N ARG A 198 6.52 12.90 0.99
CA ARG A 198 7.66 13.70 1.43
C ARG A 198 8.65 12.82 2.18
N PRO A 199 9.96 13.13 2.17
CA PRO A 199 10.96 12.35 2.87
C PRO A 199 10.62 12.21 4.37
N TYR A 200 10.63 10.97 4.88
CA TYR A 200 10.52 10.71 6.30
C TYR A 200 11.83 11.05 7.02
N THR A 201 11.75 11.80 8.11
CA THR A 201 12.92 12.30 8.86
C THR A 201 13.08 11.69 10.26
N GLY A 202 12.18 10.78 10.64
CA GLY A 202 12.24 10.13 11.95
C GLY A 202 13.32 9.04 12.04
N GLU A 203 13.48 8.50 13.23
CA GLU A 203 14.43 7.42 13.51
C GLU A 203 14.00 6.11 12.85
N THR A 204 14.98 5.28 12.47
CA THR A 204 14.74 4.06 11.68
C THR A 204 15.54 2.87 12.19
N GLY A 205 15.05 1.67 11.88
CA GLY A 205 15.77 0.41 12.01
C GLY A 205 15.47 -0.50 10.81
N LEU A 206 15.79 -1.78 10.91
CA LEU A 206 15.66 -2.76 9.84
C LEU A 206 14.80 -3.95 10.28
N LEU A 207 13.82 -4.32 9.45
CA LEU A 207 13.12 -5.60 9.54
C LEU A 207 13.68 -6.56 8.48
N LYS A 208 14.08 -7.77 8.89
CA LYS A 208 14.57 -8.83 7.99
C LYS A 208 13.66 -10.04 8.03
N LEU A 209 13.15 -10.44 6.89
CA LEU A 209 12.39 -11.68 6.79
C LEU A 209 13.34 -12.86 6.57
N LYS A 210 13.45 -13.73 7.57
CA LYS A 210 14.27 -14.94 7.49
C LYS A 210 13.60 -16.00 6.61
N LYS A 211 14.45 -16.79 5.95
CA LYS A 211 13.99 -17.93 5.15
C LYS A 211 13.26 -18.95 6.05
N ILE A 212 12.08 -19.37 5.60
CA ILE A 212 11.31 -20.42 6.29
C ILE A 212 12.11 -21.73 6.23
N LYS A 213 12.41 -22.31 7.39
CA LYS A 213 13.11 -23.60 7.45
C LYS A 213 12.12 -24.75 7.21
N GLY A 214 12.55 -25.76 6.45
CA GLY A 214 11.78 -27.00 6.27
C GLY A 214 10.59 -26.93 5.31
N ILE A 215 10.24 -25.75 4.76
CA ILE A 215 9.12 -25.59 3.84
C ILE A 215 9.63 -25.08 2.48
N LYS A 216 9.25 -25.81 1.40
CA LYS A 216 9.51 -25.37 0.02
C LYS A 216 8.37 -24.44 -0.45
N ALA A 217 8.29 -23.25 0.12
CA ALA A 217 7.32 -22.24 -0.29
C ALA A 217 7.99 -20.87 -0.48
N SER A 218 7.41 -20.07 -1.36
CA SER A 218 7.75 -18.65 -1.52
C SER A 218 6.80 -17.81 -0.69
N VAL A 219 7.30 -16.78 -0.05
CA VAL A 219 6.47 -15.74 0.59
C VAL A 219 6.03 -14.79 -0.50
N VAL A 220 4.74 -14.68 -0.74
CA VAL A 220 4.15 -13.76 -1.72
C VAL A 220 3.84 -12.42 -1.06
N THR A 221 3.21 -12.45 0.12
CA THR A 221 3.02 -11.30 0.97
C THR A 221 3.47 -11.62 2.40
N ALA A 222 3.99 -10.64 3.10
CA ALA A 222 4.21 -10.66 4.54
C ALA A 222 4.12 -9.20 5.02
N ILE A 223 3.16 -8.91 5.87
CA ILE A 223 2.84 -7.54 6.24
C ILE A 223 3.14 -7.34 7.72
N ALA A 224 4.13 -6.51 8.00
CA ALA A 224 4.42 -6.00 9.33
C ALA A 224 3.63 -4.70 9.57
N ARG A 225 2.99 -4.57 10.73
CA ARG A 225 2.18 -3.40 11.10
C ARG A 225 2.63 -2.81 12.43
N GLN A 226 2.63 -1.47 12.47
CA GLN A 226 2.71 -0.67 13.67
C GLN A 226 1.39 0.08 13.83
N GLY A 227 0.55 -0.32 14.78
CA GLY A 227 -0.81 0.21 14.90
C GLY A 227 -1.70 -0.07 13.69
N LYS A 228 -2.56 0.88 13.33
CA LYS A 228 -3.44 0.80 12.15
C LYS A 228 -2.87 1.49 10.92
N ASP A 229 -2.05 2.51 11.13
CA ASP A 229 -1.71 3.52 10.14
C ASP A 229 -0.36 3.29 9.47
N VAL A 230 0.48 2.40 10.00
CA VAL A 230 1.80 2.10 9.44
C VAL A 230 1.94 0.61 9.17
N SER A 231 2.24 0.28 7.93
CA SER A 231 2.41 -1.11 7.48
C SER A 231 3.42 -1.22 6.35
N PHE A 232 4.12 -2.35 6.30
CA PHE A 232 5.14 -2.64 5.30
C PHE A 232 4.98 -4.04 4.75
N GLN A 233 4.99 -4.17 3.42
CA GLN A 233 5.10 -5.46 2.74
C GLN A 233 6.56 -5.91 2.74
N ILE A 234 6.89 -6.86 3.60
CA ILE A 234 8.26 -7.30 3.87
C ILE A 234 8.65 -8.63 3.19
N ALA A 235 7.81 -9.20 2.29
CA ALA A 235 8.12 -10.47 1.62
C ALA A 235 9.48 -10.44 0.89
N GLY A 236 9.87 -9.28 0.34
CA GLY A 236 11.15 -9.04 -0.31
C GLY A 236 12.31 -8.68 0.64
N ALA A 237 12.06 -8.52 1.94
CA ALA A 237 13.02 -7.96 2.90
C ALA A 237 14.11 -8.94 3.40
N LYS A 238 14.63 -9.79 2.51
CA LYS A 238 15.71 -10.76 2.86
C LYS A 238 17.00 -10.07 3.29
N LYS A 239 17.31 -8.92 2.74
CA LYS A 239 18.48 -8.08 3.09
C LYS A 239 18.18 -7.04 4.15
N GLY A 240 16.91 -6.93 4.58
CA GLY A 240 16.38 -5.92 5.45
C GLY A 240 15.58 -4.86 4.69
N MET A 241 14.53 -4.38 5.33
CA MET A 241 13.73 -3.25 4.91
C MET A 241 13.83 -2.17 5.97
N VAL A 242 14.17 -0.96 5.58
CA VAL A 242 14.17 0.20 6.47
C VAL A 242 12.74 0.50 6.87
N VAL A 243 12.49 0.64 8.16
CA VAL A 243 11.20 0.98 8.75
C VAL A 243 11.38 1.99 9.88
N PRO A 244 10.37 2.79 10.25
CA PRO A 244 10.40 3.61 11.46
C PRO A 244 10.65 2.78 12.72
N VAL A 245 11.21 3.40 13.75
CA VAL A 245 11.30 2.78 15.08
C VAL A 245 9.91 2.51 15.65
N GLY A 246 9.77 1.46 16.45
CA GLY A 246 8.53 1.15 17.16
C GLY A 246 8.20 -0.34 17.22
N ASP A 247 7.01 -0.64 17.71
CA ASP A 247 6.51 -2.00 17.94
C ASP A 247 5.72 -2.50 16.73
N TYR A 248 6.20 -3.59 16.15
CA TYR A 248 5.55 -4.22 14.98
C TYR A 248 4.94 -5.58 15.34
N VAL A 249 3.90 -5.93 14.62
CA VAL A 249 3.33 -7.27 14.60
C VAL A 249 3.24 -7.78 13.16
N LEU A 250 3.41 -9.07 12.93
CA LEU A 250 3.08 -9.67 11.64
C LEU A 250 1.56 -9.79 11.53
N ALA A 251 0.96 -8.97 10.66
CA ALA A 251 -0.49 -8.90 10.49
C ALA A 251 -1.02 -9.98 9.56
N ASP A 252 -0.33 -10.24 8.46
CA ASP A 252 -0.72 -11.23 7.44
C ASP A 252 0.52 -11.73 6.71
N ALA A 253 0.51 -13.01 6.30
CA ALA A 253 1.46 -13.52 5.32
C ALA A 253 0.79 -14.57 4.43
N PHE A 254 1.09 -14.53 3.13
CA PHE A 254 0.65 -15.51 2.15
C PHE A 254 1.84 -16.25 1.57
N LEU A 255 1.80 -17.57 1.67
CA LEU A 255 2.83 -18.48 1.24
C LEU A 255 2.29 -19.33 0.08
N LYS A 256 3.10 -19.50 -0.95
CA LYS A 256 2.78 -20.35 -2.10
C LYS A 256 3.82 -21.42 -2.26
N GLY A 257 3.42 -22.67 -2.09
CA GLY A 257 4.19 -23.88 -2.44
C GLY A 257 3.94 -24.31 -3.88
N SER A 258 4.41 -25.50 -4.23
CA SER A 258 4.19 -26.08 -5.57
C SER A 258 2.74 -26.48 -5.82
N SER A 259 2.06 -27.03 -4.82
CA SER A 259 0.68 -27.53 -4.88
C SER A 259 -0.23 -26.95 -3.80
N GLU A 260 0.33 -26.25 -2.83
CA GLU A 260 -0.40 -25.77 -1.65
C GLU A 260 -0.15 -24.28 -1.41
N THR A 261 -1.12 -23.64 -0.80
CA THR A 261 -1.00 -22.29 -0.31
C THR A 261 -1.31 -22.26 1.18
N ALA A 262 -0.63 -21.37 1.91
CA ALA A 262 -0.91 -21.15 3.32
C ALA A 262 -1.05 -19.66 3.59
N ARG A 263 -1.99 -19.31 4.44
CA ARG A 263 -2.18 -17.96 4.93
C ARG A 263 -1.96 -17.91 6.43
N ILE A 264 -1.06 -17.05 6.86
CA ILE A 264 -0.81 -16.75 8.26
C ILE A 264 -1.53 -15.44 8.55
N ARG A 265 -2.45 -15.47 9.51
CA ARG A 265 -3.10 -14.26 10.01
C ARG A 265 -2.50 -13.90 11.37
N MET A 266 -2.65 -12.65 11.76
CA MET A 266 -2.23 -12.15 13.06
C MET A 266 -2.69 -13.12 14.16
N GLY A 267 -1.73 -13.70 14.86
CA GLY A 267 -1.92 -14.68 15.93
C GLY A 267 -1.17 -14.27 17.20
N ARG A 268 -0.60 -15.24 17.91
CA ARG A 268 0.14 -15.06 19.16
C ARG A 268 1.62 -14.70 18.95
N MET A 269 2.00 -14.14 17.78
CA MET A 269 3.38 -13.67 17.62
C MET A 269 3.69 -12.54 18.60
N GLU A 270 4.85 -12.61 19.19
CA GLU A 270 5.37 -11.53 20.02
C GLU A 270 5.53 -10.25 19.19
N ARG A 271 5.43 -9.12 19.89
CA ARG A 271 5.75 -7.84 19.28
C ARG A 271 7.23 -7.77 18.95
N LEU A 272 7.53 -7.18 17.82
CA LEU A 272 8.88 -6.97 17.32
C LEU A 272 9.25 -5.52 17.60
N GLU A 273 10.03 -5.28 18.63
CA GLU A 273 10.54 -3.95 18.93
C GLU A 273 11.68 -3.59 17.98
N VAL A 274 11.52 -2.53 17.23
CA VAL A 274 12.55 -1.97 16.33
C VAL A 274 13.08 -0.69 16.96
N ALA A 275 14.26 -0.76 17.55
CA ALA A 275 14.98 0.41 18.08
C ALA A 275 15.81 1.10 16.97
N THR A 276 16.29 2.31 17.25
CA THR A 276 17.14 3.10 16.35
C THR A 276 18.38 2.32 15.92
N GLY A 277 18.55 2.13 14.60
CA GLY A 277 19.67 1.39 14.02
C GLY A 277 19.66 -0.12 14.28
N ALA A 278 18.65 -0.65 14.98
CA ALA A 278 18.55 -2.08 15.26
C ALA A 278 18.13 -2.88 14.00
N GLU A 279 18.60 -4.13 13.93
CA GLU A 279 18.13 -5.13 12.98
C GLU A 279 17.28 -6.17 13.71
N VAL A 280 16.05 -6.37 13.24
CA VAL A 280 15.11 -7.33 13.83
C VAL A 280 14.77 -8.39 12.82
N ASP A 281 14.99 -9.65 13.18
CA ASP A 281 14.68 -10.81 12.34
C ASP A 281 13.26 -11.31 12.57
N ILE A 282 12.51 -11.46 11.48
CA ILE A 282 11.19 -12.07 11.50
C ILE A 282 11.30 -13.48 10.96
N GLN A 283 10.93 -14.47 11.75
CA GLN A 283 10.88 -15.87 11.34
C GLN A 283 9.43 -16.31 11.18
N LEU A 284 9.05 -16.71 9.96
CA LEU A 284 7.75 -17.32 9.68
C LEU A 284 7.84 -18.83 9.89
N GLY A 285 6.93 -19.36 10.71
CA GLY A 285 6.95 -20.77 11.07
C GLY A 285 8.06 -21.09 12.06
N GLY A 286 7.72 -21.78 13.08
CA GLY A 286 8.64 -22.30 14.08
C GLY A 286 7.97 -23.49 14.76
N PRO A 287 8.71 -24.33 15.51
CA PRO A 287 8.14 -25.48 16.18
C PRO A 287 7.02 -25.06 17.08
#